data_ea7a865bc5613a08e1ea627d91d25ce0
#
_entry.id   ea7a865bc5613a08e1ea627d91d25ce0
#
_cell.length_a   1.000
_cell.length_b   1.000
_cell.length_c   1.000
_cell.angle_alpha   90.00
_cell.angle_beta   90.00
_cell.angle_gamma   90.00
#
_symmetry.space_group_name_H-M   'P 1'
#
loop_
_entity.id
_entity.type
_entity.pdbx_description
1 polymer ?
#
loop_
_entity_poly.entity_id
_entity_poly.type
_entity_poly.pdbx_seq_one_letter_code
_entity_poly.pdbx_strand_id
1 'polypeptide(L)'
;MVQQESILKIADNSGARRALVIRVLGGSKRRYAGLGDVVVVAIKDALPTGQIKKGEVAKAVVVRTAKETRRKDGSYIRFDENAAVLINDQGEPRATRIFGPVGRELREKKFMKIVSLAPEVI
;
A
#
# COMPACT_ATOMS: atom_id res chain seq x y z
N MET A 1 8.76 -5.58 5.51
CA MET A 1 8.20 -6.36 4.40
C MET A 1 6.87 -6.95 4.78
N VAL A 2 6.02 -7.13 3.81
CA VAL A 2 4.64 -7.56 3.99
C VAL A 2 4.47 -8.92 3.32
N GLN A 3 3.75 -9.82 3.98
CA GLN A 3 3.49 -11.16 3.45
C GLN A 3 2.01 -11.50 3.57
N GLN A 4 1.63 -12.67 3.07
CA GLN A 4 0.28 -13.18 3.24
C GLN A 4 -0.08 -13.20 4.73
N GLU A 5 -1.32 -12.78 5.03
CA GLU A 5 -1.87 -12.63 6.39
C GLU A 5 -1.33 -11.44 7.19
N SER A 6 -0.46 -10.62 6.62
CA SER A 6 -0.10 -9.34 7.26
C SER A 6 -1.28 -8.39 7.27
N ILE A 7 -1.39 -7.58 8.33
CA ILE A 7 -2.41 -6.53 8.43
C ILE A 7 -1.78 -5.21 8.02
N LEU A 8 -2.42 -4.52 7.09
CA LEU A 8 -1.99 -3.22 6.60
C LEU A 8 -2.97 -2.14 7.03
N LYS A 9 -2.43 -0.99 7.41
CA LYS A 9 -3.22 0.22 7.54
C LYS A 9 -3.48 0.78 6.15
N ILE A 10 -4.69 1.24 5.89
CA ILE A 10 -5.01 1.89 4.61
C ILE A 10 -4.81 3.40 4.77
N ALA A 11 -3.94 3.95 3.94
CA ALA A 11 -3.44 5.32 4.07
C ALA A 11 -4.16 6.30 3.12
N ASP A 12 -5.42 6.02 2.79
CA ASP A 12 -6.19 6.90 1.91
C ASP A 12 -7.59 7.17 2.47
N ASN A 13 -8.33 8.03 1.80
CA ASN A 13 -9.67 8.42 2.22
C ASN A 13 -10.79 7.60 1.54
N SER A 14 -10.49 6.38 1.14
CA SER A 14 -11.48 5.48 0.54
C SER A 14 -12.55 4.99 1.53
N GLY A 15 -12.27 5.11 2.81
CA GLY A 15 -13.13 4.59 3.89
C GLY A 15 -12.60 3.29 4.49
N ALA A 16 -11.75 2.57 3.81
CA ALA A 16 -11.09 1.40 4.38
C ALA A 16 -10.07 1.84 5.43
N ARG A 17 -9.97 1.09 6.53
CA ARG A 17 -9.06 1.41 7.63
C ARG A 17 -7.95 0.38 7.77
N ARG A 18 -8.29 -0.91 7.73
CA ARG A 18 -7.33 -2.02 7.83
C ARG A 18 -7.66 -3.08 6.80
N ALA A 19 -6.64 -3.73 6.30
CA ALA A 19 -6.79 -4.78 5.31
C ALA A 19 -5.84 -5.94 5.60
N LEU A 20 -6.28 -7.14 5.29
CA LEU A 20 -5.48 -8.35 5.41
C LEU A 20 -4.91 -8.71 4.04
N VAL A 21 -3.61 -8.94 3.96
CA VAL A 21 -2.97 -9.39 2.72
C VAL A 21 -3.37 -10.84 2.46
N ILE A 22 -4.03 -11.07 1.33
CA ILE A 22 -4.42 -12.40 0.89
C ILE A 22 -3.33 -12.99 0.00
N ARG A 23 -2.74 -12.17 -0.85
CA ARG A 23 -1.79 -12.63 -1.85
C ARG A 23 -0.81 -11.51 -2.23
N VAL A 24 0.44 -11.88 -2.48
CA VAL A 24 1.44 -10.97 -3.03
C VAL A 24 1.56 -11.24 -4.53
N LEU A 25 1.38 -10.19 -5.35
CA LEU A 25 1.47 -10.30 -6.80
C LEU A 25 2.92 -10.14 -7.27
N GLY A 26 3.23 -10.67 -8.44
CA GLY A 26 4.54 -10.51 -9.06
C GLY A 26 5.30 -11.80 -9.29
N GLY A 27 4.62 -12.95 -9.25
CA GLY A 27 5.22 -14.24 -9.55
C GLY A 27 4.71 -15.35 -8.65
N SER A 28 4.78 -16.60 -9.14
CA SER A 28 4.17 -17.75 -8.46
C SER A 28 4.84 -18.12 -7.13
N LYS A 29 6.07 -17.67 -6.90
CA LYS A 29 6.82 -17.98 -5.66
C LYS A 29 7.08 -16.76 -4.81
N ARG A 30 6.45 -15.65 -5.10
CA ARG A 30 6.70 -14.43 -4.37
C ARG A 30 6.01 -14.48 -3.01
N ARG A 31 6.80 -14.30 -1.95
CA ARG A 31 6.33 -14.36 -0.55
C ARG A 31 6.17 -13.00 0.09
N TYR A 32 6.99 -12.03 -0.28
CA TYR A 32 7.08 -10.74 0.41
C TYR A 32 6.87 -9.60 -0.54
N ALA A 33 6.17 -8.58 -0.06
CA ALA A 33 6.00 -7.32 -0.75
C ALA A 33 6.77 -6.23 -0.02
N GLY A 34 7.48 -5.41 -0.75
CA GLY A 34 8.13 -4.21 -0.25
C GLY A 34 7.46 -2.96 -0.79
N LEU A 35 8.12 -1.81 -0.62
CA LEU A 35 7.61 -0.53 -1.10
C LEU A 35 7.37 -0.57 -2.61
N GLY A 36 6.17 -0.16 -3.02
CA GLY A 36 5.80 -0.12 -4.43
C GLY A 36 5.30 -1.44 -5.00
N ASP A 37 5.25 -2.50 -4.22
CA ASP A 37 4.72 -3.77 -4.67
C ASP A 37 3.21 -3.83 -4.50
N VAL A 38 2.54 -4.57 -5.39
CA VAL A 38 1.09 -4.72 -5.38
C VAL A 38 0.69 -5.99 -4.65
N VAL A 39 -0.30 -5.89 -3.80
CA VAL A 39 -0.87 -7.01 -3.06
C VAL A 39 -2.38 -7.04 -3.26
N VAL A 40 -2.96 -8.22 -3.06
CA VAL A 40 -4.42 -8.38 -2.99
C VAL A 40 -4.79 -8.43 -1.51
N VAL A 41 -5.77 -7.65 -1.13
CA VAL A 41 -6.17 -7.51 0.27
C VAL A 41 -7.68 -7.73 0.45
N ALA A 42 -8.06 -8.20 1.64
CA ALA A 42 -9.45 -8.22 2.08
C ALA A 42 -9.62 -7.13 3.14
N ILE A 43 -10.65 -6.31 2.98
CA ILE A 43 -10.90 -5.20 3.91
C ILE A 43 -11.49 -5.76 5.19
N LYS A 44 -10.80 -5.53 6.31
CA LYS A 44 -11.20 -6.04 7.63
C LYS A 44 -11.90 -5.00 8.48
N ASP A 45 -11.67 -3.72 8.22
CA ASP A 45 -12.30 -2.63 8.95
C ASP A 45 -12.48 -1.45 8.00
N ALA A 46 -13.69 -0.90 7.97
CA ALA A 46 -14.03 0.19 7.06
C ALA A 46 -15.09 1.08 7.70
N LEU A 47 -15.09 2.36 7.32
CA LEU A 47 -16.14 3.30 7.73
C LEU A 47 -17.46 2.92 7.06
N PRO A 48 -18.59 2.92 7.80
CA PRO A 48 -19.89 2.55 7.23
C PRO A 48 -20.32 3.41 6.05
N THR A 49 -19.88 4.66 6.00
CA THR A 49 -20.24 5.64 4.97
C THR A 49 -19.21 5.71 3.83
N GLY A 50 -18.13 4.93 3.90
CA GLY A 50 -17.09 4.95 2.88
C GLY A 50 -17.47 4.25 1.59
N GLN A 51 -16.69 4.48 0.54
CA GLN A 51 -16.87 3.82 -0.76
C GLN A 51 -16.55 2.34 -0.70
N ILE A 52 -15.62 1.98 0.18
CA ILE A 52 -15.13 0.60 0.34
C ILE A 52 -15.80 0.01 1.57
N LYS A 53 -16.31 -1.21 1.43
CA LYS A 53 -17.02 -1.90 2.50
C LYS A 53 -16.19 -3.03 3.09
N LYS A 54 -16.44 -3.35 4.35
CA LYS A 54 -15.84 -4.48 5.03
C LYS A 54 -16.12 -5.77 4.26
N GLY A 55 -15.08 -6.59 4.10
CA GLY A 55 -15.17 -7.85 3.36
C GLY A 55 -14.87 -7.74 1.88
N GLU A 56 -14.75 -6.54 1.34
CA GLU A 56 -14.40 -6.34 -0.06
C GLU A 56 -12.96 -6.77 -0.32
N VAL A 57 -12.72 -7.38 -1.50
CA VAL A 57 -11.38 -7.75 -1.96
C VAL A 57 -10.92 -6.71 -2.98
N ALA A 58 -9.71 -6.20 -2.80
CA ALA A 58 -9.18 -5.13 -3.64
C ALA A 58 -7.68 -5.30 -3.84
N LYS A 59 -7.13 -4.61 -4.82
CA LYS A 59 -5.68 -4.48 -4.99
C LYS A 59 -5.19 -3.25 -4.25
N ALA A 60 -3.99 -3.34 -3.71
CA ALA A 60 -3.35 -2.24 -3.01
C ALA A 60 -1.86 -2.22 -3.31
N VAL A 61 -1.26 -1.05 -3.24
CA VAL A 61 0.18 -0.89 -3.36
C VAL A 61 0.75 -0.51 -1.99
N VAL A 62 1.84 -1.17 -1.60
CA VAL A 62 2.48 -0.92 -0.32
C VAL A 62 3.23 0.40 -0.39
N VAL A 63 2.89 1.35 0.49
CA VAL A 63 3.50 2.69 0.52
C VAL A 63 4.43 2.90 1.70
N ARG A 64 4.26 2.12 2.78
CA ARG A 64 5.12 2.16 3.97
C ARG A 64 5.35 0.75 4.48
N THR A 65 6.56 0.50 4.98
CA THR A 65 6.88 -0.75 5.66
C THR A 65 7.60 -0.46 6.97
N ALA A 66 7.29 -1.24 8.00
CA ALA A 66 7.95 -1.11 9.30
C ALA A 66 9.36 -1.70 9.27
N LYS A 67 9.61 -2.70 8.43
CA LYS A 67 10.96 -3.23 8.24
C LYS A 67 11.74 -2.33 7.30
N GLU A 68 13.03 -2.13 7.59
CA GLU A 68 13.88 -1.29 6.74
C GLU A 68 14.01 -1.84 5.32
N THR A 69 14.03 -0.93 4.37
CA THR A 69 14.28 -1.21 2.95
C THR A 69 15.60 -0.58 2.56
N ARG A 70 16.50 -1.38 2.00
CA ARG A 70 17.79 -0.89 1.50
C ARG A 70 17.57 -0.20 0.15
N ARG A 71 18.16 0.97 0.01
CA ARG A 71 18.15 1.73 -1.24
C ARG A 71 19.44 1.54 -2.02
N LYS A 72 19.41 1.89 -3.30
CA LYS A 72 20.55 1.73 -4.20
C LYS A 72 21.79 2.49 -3.75
N ASP A 73 21.62 3.62 -3.07
CA ASP A 73 22.71 4.45 -2.55
C ASP A 73 23.30 3.93 -1.24
N GLY A 74 22.81 2.79 -0.73
CA GLY A 74 23.27 2.20 0.51
C GLY A 74 22.53 2.69 1.75
N SER A 75 21.64 3.66 1.63
CA SER A 75 20.82 4.11 2.75
C SER A 75 19.66 3.16 2.99
N TYR A 76 19.02 3.30 4.17
CA TYR A 76 17.87 2.51 4.56
C TYR A 76 16.72 3.43 4.91
N ILE A 77 15.52 2.98 4.62
CA ILE A 77 14.32 3.67 5.07
C ILE A 77 13.40 2.67 5.78
N ARG A 78 12.77 3.13 6.85
CA ARG A 78 11.71 2.40 7.52
C ARG A 78 10.67 3.39 8.03
N PHE A 79 9.46 2.88 8.20
CA PHE A 79 8.34 3.65 8.72
C PHE A 79 7.86 3.02 10.02
N ASP A 80 6.96 3.69 10.73
CA ASP A 80 6.43 3.18 12.00
C ASP A 80 5.43 2.04 11.80
N GLU A 81 4.89 1.90 10.61
CA GLU A 81 3.82 0.96 10.34
C GLU A 81 3.86 0.45 8.90
N ASN A 82 3.16 -0.65 8.65
CA ASN A 82 2.90 -1.11 7.30
C ASN A 82 1.62 -0.47 6.79
N ALA A 83 1.67 0.18 5.65
CA ALA A 83 0.53 0.85 5.08
C ALA A 83 0.45 0.67 3.57
N ALA A 84 -0.76 0.73 3.05
CA ALA A 84 -1.03 0.58 1.63
C ALA A 84 -2.10 1.55 1.17
N VAL A 85 -2.15 1.78 -0.13
CA VAL A 85 -3.16 2.59 -0.80
C VAL A 85 -3.91 1.70 -1.78
N LEU A 86 -5.24 1.76 -1.76
CA LEU A 86 -6.07 0.96 -2.67
C LEU A 86 -5.95 1.49 -4.09
N ILE A 87 -5.82 0.59 -5.05
CA ILE A 87 -5.69 0.92 -6.46
C ILE A 87 -6.73 0.17 -7.30
N ASN A 88 -6.99 0.67 -8.50
CA ASN A 88 -7.81 0.00 -9.48
C ASN A 88 -6.96 -0.92 -10.37
N ASP A 89 -7.57 -1.54 -11.36
CA ASP A 89 -6.86 -2.46 -12.27
C ASP A 89 -5.81 -1.76 -13.14
N GLN A 90 -5.93 -0.45 -13.33
CA GLN A 90 -4.95 0.34 -14.08
C GLN A 90 -3.79 0.84 -13.20
N GLY A 91 -3.79 0.49 -11.91
CA GLY A 91 -2.74 0.94 -10.99
C GLY A 91 -2.94 2.36 -10.46
N GLU A 92 -4.11 2.94 -10.65
CA GLU A 92 -4.42 4.28 -10.16
C GLU A 92 -5.07 4.22 -8.79
N PRO A 93 -4.81 5.23 -7.91
CA PRO A 93 -5.45 5.24 -6.60
C PRO A 93 -6.96 5.39 -6.73
N ARG A 94 -7.70 4.63 -5.93
CA ARG A 94 -9.17 4.68 -5.91
C ARG A 94 -9.70 5.88 -5.15
N ALA A 95 -8.90 6.42 -4.23
CA ALA A 95 -9.26 7.55 -3.39
C ALA A 95 -8.65 8.84 -3.94
N THR A 96 -9.08 9.96 -3.38
CA THR A 96 -8.62 11.30 -3.82
C THR A 96 -7.52 11.87 -2.94
N ARG A 97 -7.30 11.32 -1.74
CA ARG A 97 -6.30 11.82 -0.79
C ARG A 97 -5.51 10.66 -0.20
N ILE A 98 -4.24 10.93 0.07
CA ILE A 98 -3.34 9.99 0.75
C ILE A 98 -2.85 10.64 2.03
N PHE A 99 -2.82 9.86 3.11
CA PHE A 99 -2.41 10.33 4.43
C PHE A 99 -1.00 9.84 4.78
N GLY A 100 -0.18 10.74 5.27
CA GLY A 100 1.16 10.43 5.72
C GLY A 100 2.17 10.27 4.57
N PRO A 101 3.44 9.99 4.92
CA PRO A 101 4.50 9.88 3.93
C PRO A 101 4.41 8.58 3.14
N VAL A 102 4.96 8.60 1.94
CA VAL A 102 5.14 7.41 1.11
C VAL A 102 6.61 7.28 0.71
N GLY A 103 7.05 6.05 0.46
CA GLY A 103 8.40 5.81 -0.03
C GLY A 103 8.57 6.27 -1.47
N ARG A 104 9.72 6.89 -1.79
CA ARG A 104 9.99 7.35 -3.15
C ARG A 104 10.17 6.20 -4.16
N GLU A 105 10.25 4.97 -3.68
CA GLU A 105 10.29 3.78 -4.52
C GLU A 105 9.05 3.66 -5.42
N LEU A 106 7.93 4.25 -5.03
CA LEU A 106 6.73 4.26 -5.86
C LEU A 106 6.95 5.03 -7.17
N ARG A 107 7.79 6.04 -7.17
CA ARG A 107 8.14 6.78 -8.38
C ARG A 107 8.86 5.89 -9.38
N GLU A 108 9.80 5.09 -8.90
CA GLU A 108 10.54 4.15 -9.74
C GLU A 108 9.64 3.05 -10.31
N LYS A 109 8.60 2.68 -9.57
CA LYS A 109 7.63 1.66 -9.98
C LYS A 109 6.43 2.24 -10.73
N LYS A 110 6.50 3.51 -11.13
CA LYS A 110 5.54 4.19 -12.00
C LYS A 110 4.17 4.46 -11.38
N PHE A 111 4.10 4.56 -10.05
CA PHE A 111 2.88 4.99 -9.37
C PHE A 111 2.85 6.50 -9.18
N MET A 112 2.91 7.22 -10.29
CA MET A 112 3.07 8.69 -10.27
C MET A 112 1.85 9.42 -9.67
N LYS A 113 0.65 8.90 -9.88
CA LYS A 113 -0.54 9.53 -9.30
C LYS A 113 -0.55 9.43 -7.77
N ILE A 114 -0.07 8.32 -7.23
CA ILE A 114 0.08 8.16 -5.77
C ILE A 114 1.12 9.14 -5.25
N VAL A 115 2.25 9.26 -5.93
CA VAL A 115 3.31 10.19 -5.54
C VAL A 115 2.79 11.64 -5.56
N SER A 116 1.99 12.01 -6.56
CA SER A 116 1.45 13.36 -6.66
C SER A 116 0.41 13.69 -5.60
N LEU A 117 -0.33 12.69 -5.12
CA LEU A 117 -1.34 12.87 -4.07
C LEU A 117 -0.75 12.82 -2.66
N ALA A 118 0.43 12.25 -2.51
CA ALA A 118 1.04 12.09 -1.19
C ALA A 118 1.49 13.44 -0.62
N PRO A 119 1.26 13.70 0.67
CA PRO A 119 1.70 14.95 1.29
C PRO A 119 3.22 15.03 1.44
N GLU A 120 3.89 13.89 1.50
CA GLU A 120 5.34 13.83 1.64
C GLU A 120 5.87 12.55 0.98
N VAL A 121 6.96 12.68 0.23
CA VAL A 121 7.63 11.54 -0.43
C VAL A 121 9.04 11.45 0.13
N ILE A 122 9.32 10.38 0.82
CA ILE A 122 10.60 10.12 1.48
C ILE A 122 11.31 8.97 0.74
#